data_5afcaa2d2cafedbb692c7baa5cf1f51b
#
_entry.id   5afcaa2d2cafedbb692c7baa5cf1f51b
#
_cell.length_a   1.000
_cell.length_b   1.000
_cell.length_c   1.000
_cell.angle_alpha   90.00
_cell.angle_beta   90.00
_cell.angle_gamma   90.00
#
_symmetry.space_group_name_H-M   'P 1'
#
loop_
_entity.id
_entity.type
_entity.pdbx_description
1 polymer ?
#
loop_
_entity_poly.entity_id
_entity_poly.type
_entity_poly.pdbx_seq_one_letter_code
_entity_poly.pdbx_strand_id
1 'polypeptide(L)'
;MLTRLLTKKVPYTFNRAGYYYFSRRVPADLLSHYSYPRIVQGLKTRSAQTAKSRALVAAAKLDEYWSHLRMTAPDLIGRSLLKPGYGSFARNTQLDVSISSEQFISLPEALETYVTQKGAGKPKSFEAAAQRAFTYLVDACGAKNLAEYTRADALSYRDYLIAKGLVGSSVGRVISSIRAVFNFAISEYALDLKNPFVGMYFDKSAGVSKRLPIPIEDIRKVQNQCRLIDDDLRWLVALVSDTGIRLAEGAGLLKSDIILEADIPHISLKPHPWRPLKTSGSQRDIPLVGASLWAAHRLSETFLDSPYAFPRYNRRDTTNSNSASAALNKWLHQYVPEGCTMHSFRHSMRDRLRAVQCPSDVTDQIGGWTTDSVGQGYGSGYPMSVLREWLEKAV
;
A
#
# COMPACT_ATOMS: atom_id res chain seq x y z
N MET A 1 42.07 -1.54 38.66
CA MET A 1 42.08 -2.56 37.58
C MET A 1 40.89 -2.29 36.68
N LEU A 2 41.11 -1.63 35.55
CA LEU A 2 40.07 -1.34 34.55
C LEU A 2 40.06 -2.46 33.52
N THR A 3 39.02 -3.29 33.54
CA THR A 3 38.79 -4.36 32.60
C THR A 3 38.50 -3.76 31.22
N ARG A 4 39.46 -3.82 30.29
CA ARG A 4 39.24 -3.53 28.86
C ARG A 4 38.23 -4.55 28.29
N LEU A 5 37.00 -4.11 28.09
CA LEU A 5 36.05 -4.81 27.24
C LEU A 5 36.60 -4.90 25.81
N LEU A 6 37.06 -6.08 25.43
CA LEU A 6 37.43 -6.43 24.05
C LEU A 6 36.20 -6.31 23.16
N THR A 7 35.98 -5.18 22.52
CA THR A 7 35.01 -5.02 21.48
C THR A 7 35.41 -5.93 20.31
N LYS A 8 34.67 -7.02 20.08
CA LYS A 8 34.85 -7.92 18.93
C LYS A 8 34.77 -7.08 17.64
N LYS A 9 35.90 -6.89 16.97
CA LYS A 9 35.97 -6.20 15.68
C LYS A 9 35.05 -6.91 14.69
N VAL A 10 34.08 -6.17 14.14
CA VAL A 10 33.22 -6.67 13.06
C VAL A 10 34.08 -6.81 11.79
N PRO A 11 34.18 -8.00 11.17
CA PRO A 11 35.05 -8.22 10.03
C PRO A 11 34.67 -7.32 8.84
N TYR A 12 35.65 -6.88 8.08
CA TYR A 12 35.51 -6.00 6.92
C TYR A 12 34.80 -4.68 7.18
N THR A 13 34.81 -4.18 8.44
CA THR A 13 34.15 -2.90 8.74
C THR A 13 35.01 -1.98 9.59
N PHE A 14 34.69 -0.69 9.50
CA PHE A 14 35.12 0.32 10.47
C PHE A 14 33.95 1.24 10.83
N ASN A 15 34.04 1.88 11.98
CA ASN A 15 33.03 2.85 12.44
C ASN A 15 33.55 4.29 12.25
N ARG A 16 32.70 5.17 11.71
CA ARG A 16 32.94 6.59 11.59
C ARG A 16 31.69 7.35 12.00
N ALA A 17 31.79 8.19 12.98
CA ALA A 17 30.69 9.00 13.54
C ALA A 17 29.43 8.13 13.90
N GLY A 18 29.65 6.96 14.50
CA GLY A 18 28.58 6.04 14.91
C GLY A 18 28.00 5.16 13.81
N TYR A 19 28.39 5.35 12.56
CA TYR A 19 27.93 4.51 11.42
C TYR A 19 29.01 3.52 10.99
N TYR A 20 28.60 2.32 10.61
CA TYR A 20 29.48 1.29 10.07
C TYR A 20 29.67 1.44 8.57
N TYR A 21 30.93 1.27 8.12
CA TYR A 21 31.34 1.24 6.72
C TYR A 21 31.98 -0.11 6.43
N PHE A 22 31.66 -0.69 5.27
CA PHE A 22 32.38 -1.80 4.69
C PHE A 22 33.72 -1.31 4.13
N SER A 23 34.77 -2.06 4.34
CA SER A 23 36.10 -1.74 3.81
C SER A 23 36.86 -3.00 3.47
N ARG A 24 37.24 -3.16 2.18
CA ARG A 24 37.98 -4.30 1.72
C ARG A 24 39.04 -3.87 0.72
N ARG A 25 40.26 -4.43 0.84
CA ARG A 25 41.35 -4.18 -0.11
C ARG A 25 41.08 -4.99 -1.38
N VAL A 26 41.31 -4.37 -2.56
CA VAL A 26 41.29 -5.05 -3.85
C VAL A 26 42.51 -5.96 -3.93
N PRO A 27 42.39 -7.23 -4.38
CA PRO A 27 43.53 -8.10 -4.62
C PRO A 27 44.52 -7.49 -5.60
N ALA A 28 45.82 -7.74 -5.41
CA ALA A 28 46.87 -7.13 -6.20
C ALA A 28 46.77 -7.45 -7.71
N ASP A 29 46.36 -8.66 -8.03
CA ASP A 29 46.15 -9.17 -9.38
C ASP A 29 44.97 -8.55 -10.11
N LEU A 30 44.04 -7.92 -9.38
CA LEU A 30 42.84 -7.29 -9.93
C LEU A 30 42.89 -5.75 -9.87
N LEU A 31 43.98 -5.15 -9.40
CA LEU A 31 44.11 -3.70 -9.29
C LEU A 31 43.90 -2.95 -10.62
N SER A 32 44.23 -3.55 -11.74
CA SER A 32 43.99 -2.97 -13.04
C SER A 32 42.52 -2.76 -13.42
N HIS A 33 41.62 -3.46 -12.72
CA HIS A 33 40.17 -3.34 -12.91
C HIS A 33 39.52 -2.27 -12.01
N TYR A 34 40.30 -1.62 -11.15
CA TYR A 34 39.77 -0.69 -10.15
C TYR A 34 40.51 0.63 -10.13
N SER A 35 39.79 1.73 -10.00
CA SER A 35 40.35 3.08 -9.84
C SER A 35 41.04 3.32 -8.48
N TYR A 36 40.70 2.52 -7.47
CA TYR A 36 41.22 2.66 -6.09
C TYR A 36 41.58 1.29 -5.51
N PRO A 37 42.67 1.22 -4.70
CA PRO A 37 43.14 -0.06 -4.13
C PRO A 37 42.27 -0.60 -2.99
N ARG A 38 41.21 0.12 -2.61
CA ARG A 38 40.31 -0.26 -1.50
C ARG A 38 38.90 0.15 -1.81
N ILE A 39 37.97 -0.79 -1.63
CA ILE A 39 36.53 -0.57 -1.72
C ILE A 39 36.03 -0.11 -0.35
N VAL A 40 35.35 1.04 -0.30
CA VAL A 40 34.72 1.57 0.91
C VAL A 40 33.29 1.93 0.61
N GLN A 41 32.32 1.39 1.39
CA GLN A 41 30.89 1.62 1.19
C GLN A 41 30.18 1.76 2.53
N GLY A 42 29.28 2.72 2.67
CA GLY A 42 28.46 2.91 3.87
C GLY A 42 27.42 1.78 4.02
N LEU A 43 27.39 1.14 5.18
CA LEU A 43 26.45 0.06 5.51
C LEU A 43 25.08 0.57 6.02
N LYS A 44 24.91 1.89 6.13
CA LYS A 44 23.68 2.56 6.57
C LYS A 44 23.08 1.96 7.86
N THR A 45 23.92 1.66 8.84
CA THR A 45 23.52 1.13 10.15
C THR A 45 24.47 1.55 11.25
N ARG A 46 23.93 1.67 12.47
CA ARG A 46 24.68 1.87 13.72
C ARG A 46 24.81 0.58 14.53
N SER A 47 24.06 -0.47 14.16
CA SER A 47 24.09 -1.78 14.83
C SER A 47 25.27 -2.61 14.34
N ALA A 48 26.12 -3.07 15.27
CA ALA A 48 27.25 -3.95 14.98
C ALA A 48 26.81 -5.30 14.37
N GLN A 49 25.70 -5.85 14.82
CA GLN A 49 25.18 -7.12 14.33
C GLN A 49 24.68 -6.99 12.89
N THR A 50 23.91 -5.96 12.58
CA THR A 50 23.44 -5.66 11.22
C THR A 50 24.62 -5.34 10.30
N ALA A 51 25.63 -4.60 10.80
CA ALA A 51 26.84 -4.32 10.04
C ALA A 51 27.62 -5.59 9.69
N LYS A 52 27.75 -6.52 10.65
CA LYS A 52 28.40 -7.81 10.41
C LYS A 52 27.72 -8.60 9.30
N SER A 53 26.39 -8.74 9.35
CA SER A 53 25.62 -9.48 8.34
C SER A 53 25.76 -8.84 6.95
N ARG A 54 25.59 -7.51 6.85
CA ARG A 54 25.73 -6.79 5.58
C ARG A 54 27.15 -6.82 5.00
N ALA A 55 28.16 -6.75 5.87
CA ALA A 55 29.56 -6.81 5.46
C ALA A 55 29.96 -8.19 4.94
N LEU A 56 29.48 -9.27 5.56
CA LEU A 56 29.73 -10.63 5.10
C LEU A 56 29.07 -10.89 3.73
N VAL A 57 27.83 -10.46 3.53
CA VAL A 57 27.18 -10.55 2.22
C VAL A 57 27.93 -9.77 1.13
N ALA A 58 28.38 -8.55 1.45
CA ALA A 58 29.16 -7.73 0.51
C ALA A 58 30.51 -8.38 0.19
N ALA A 59 31.17 -8.97 1.19
CA ALA A 59 32.43 -9.68 1.00
C ALA A 59 32.26 -10.92 0.10
N ALA A 60 31.22 -11.75 0.34
CA ALA A 60 30.95 -12.92 -0.48
C ALA A 60 30.67 -12.57 -1.95
N LYS A 61 29.88 -11.53 -2.21
CA LYS A 61 29.62 -11.05 -3.58
C LYS A 61 30.88 -10.55 -4.27
N LEU A 62 31.80 -9.91 -3.54
CA LEU A 62 33.07 -9.48 -4.11
C LEU A 62 33.99 -10.68 -4.39
N ASP A 63 34.00 -11.71 -3.54
CA ASP A 63 34.78 -12.92 -3.79
C ASP A 63 34.30 -13.66 -5.04
N GLU A 64 32.99 -13.77 -5.22
CA GLU A 64 32.37 -14.36 -6.41
C GLU A 64 32.73 -13.57 -7.66
N TYR A 65 32.58 -12.24 -7.63
CA TYR A 65 32.94 -11.36 -8.74
C TYR A 65 34.44 -11.41 -9.07
N TRP A 66 35.33 -11.40 -8.06
CA TRP A 66 36.75 -11.50 -8.26
C TRP A 66 37.18 -12.88 -8.79
N SER A 67 36.51 -13.95 -8.38
CA SER A 67 36.72 -15.27 -8.97
C SER A 67 36.34 -15.28 -10.45
N HIS A 68 35.22 -14.63 -10.78
CA HIS A 68 34.79 -14.50 -12.18
C HIS A 68 35.78 -13.69 -13.04
N LEU A 69 36.30 -12.57 -12.50
CA LEU A 69 37.33 -11.77 -13.21
C LEU A 69 38.64 -12.52 -13.44
N ARG A 70 38.96 -13.53 -12.63
CA ARG A 70 40.15 -14.37 -12.77
C ARG A 70 39.95 -15.54 -13.72
N MET A 71 38.70 -15.93 -13.98
CA MET A 71 38.40 -17.06 -14.86
C MET A 71 38.72 -16.65 -16.32
N THR A 72 39.85 -17.14 -16.83
CA THR A 72 40.16 -17.08 -18.25
C THR A 72 39.61 -18.31 -18.95
N ALA A 73 39.37 -18.23 -20.26
CA ALA A 73 38.86 -19.34 -21.07
C ALA A 73 39.69 -20.64 -20.98
N PRO A 74 41.04 -20.61 -20.76
CA PRO A 74 41.87 -21.81 -20.53
C PRO A 74 41.58 -22.52 -19.22
N ASP A 75 41.07 -21.83 -18.18
CA ASP A 75 40.92 -22.37 -16.81
C ASP A 75 39.58 -23.08 -16.59
N LEU A 76 38.74 -23.20 -17.60
CA LEU A 76 37.45 -23.85 -17.50
C LEU A 76 37.62 -25.38 -17.42
N ILE A 77 37.36 -25.97 -16.26
CA ILE A 77 37.32 -27.41 -16.07
C ILE A 77 36.24 -28.01 -16.98
N GLY A 78 36.63 -29.01 -17.81
CA GLY A 78 35.67 -29.62 -18.74
C GLY A 78 35.56 -28.94 -20.10
N ARG A 79 36.44 -27.98 -20.43
CA ARG A 79 36.45 -27.31 -21.75
C ARG A 79 36.56 -28.29 -22.91
N SER A 80 37.29 -29.39 -22.73
CA SER A 80 37.42 -30.45 -23.72
C SER A 80 36.16 -31.24 -24.02
N LEU A 81 35.13 -31.09 -23.12
CA LEU A 81 33.83 -31.74 -23.28
C LEU A 81 32.80 -30.82 -23.96
N LEU A 82 33.18 -29.58 -24.26
CA LEU A 82 32.30 -28.65 -24.99
C LEU A 82 32.22 -29.08 -26.47
N LYS A 83 31.01 -29.11 -27.01
CA LYS A 83 30.81 -29.35 -28.45
C LYS A 83 31.55 -28.30 -29.28
N PRO A 84 32.11 -28.66 -30.49
CA PRO A 84 32.75 -27.70 -31.38
C PRO A 84 31.78 -26.53 -31.68
N GLY A 85 32.24 -25.30 -31.41
CA GLY A 85 31.44 -24.06 -31.55
C GLY A 85 31.16 -23.32 -30.24
N TYR A 86 31.29 -23.95 -29.06
CA TYR A 86 31.04 -23.31 -27.77
C TYR A 86 32.30 -22.76 -27.05
N GLY A 87 33.48 -22.86 -27.66
CA GLY A 87 34.77 -22.56 -27.01
C GLY A 87 35.60 -21.42 -27.59
N SER A 88 35.13 -20.61 -28.54
CA SER A 88 35.92 -19.55 -29.14
C SER A 88 35.48 -18.16 -28.66
N PHE A 89 35.97 -17.76 -27.48
CA PHE A 89 36.09 -16.33 -27.16
C PHE A 89 37.42 -15.81 -27.81
N ALA A 90 37.51 -15.81 -29.13
CA ALA A 90 38.59 -15.15 -29.82
C ALA A 90 38.16 -13.74 -30.21
N ARG A 91 38.99 -12.78 -29.82
CA ARG A 91 38.95 -11.42 -30.37
C ARG A 91 38.82 -11.50 -31.88
N ASN A 92 37.69 -11.10 -32.40
CA ASN A 92 37.63 -10.43 -33.69
C ASN A 92 36.39 -9.56 -33.75
N THR A 93 36.66 -8.30 -33.90
CA THR A 93 35.77 -7.26 -34.35
C THR A 93 35.23 -7.59 -35.74
N GLN A 94 34.13 -8.27 -35.76
CA GLN A 94 33.07 -8.18 -36.76
C GLN A 94 31.86 -8.87 -36.08
N LEU A 95 31.01 -8.06 -35.51
CA LEU A 95 29.72 -8.47 -35.00
C LEU A 95 28.84 -8.86 -36.20
N ASP A 96 28.92 -10.14 -36.62
CA ASP A 96 27.73 -10.78 -37.12
C ASP A 96 26.85 -11.04 -35.87
N VAL A 97 26.02 -10.11 -35.61
CA VAL A 97 24.91 -10.22 -34.67
C VAL A 97 23.96 -11.26 -35.27
N SER A 98 24.21 -12.55 -35.00
CA SER A 98 23.10 -13.47 -34.90
C SER A 98 22.30 -12.99 -33.69
N ILE A 99 21.28 -12.21 -33.96
CA ILE A 99 20.23 -11.78 -33.04
C ILE A 99 19.72 -13.05 -32.40
N SER A 100 20.23 -13.38 -31.18
CA SER A 100 19.38 -14.09 -30.23
C SER A 100 18.11 -13.25 -30.22
N SER A 101 16.97 -13.85 -30.49
CA SER A 101 15.68 -13.17 -30.48
C SER A 101 15.59 -12.42 -29.15
N GLU A 102 15.98 -11.13 -29.17
CA GLU A 102 15.65 -10.24 -28.08
C GLU A 102 14.14 -10.39 -27.92
N GLN A 103 13.72 -10.98 -26.84
CA GLN A 103 12.31 -11.05 -26.52
C GLN A 103 11.86 -9.60 -26.31
N PHE A 104 11.41 -8.97 -27.38
CA PHE A 104 10.81 -7.66 -27.36
C PHE A 104 9.43 -7.78 -26.70
N ILE A 105 9.42 -7.71 -25.37
CA ILE A 105 8.17 -7.70 -24.64
C ILE A 105 7.53 -6.33 -24.82
N SER A 106 6.38 -6.31 -25.43
CA SER A 106 5.58 -5.10 -25.57
C SER A 106 4.93 -4.71 -24.26
N LEU A 107 4.61 -3.41 -24.08
CA LEU A 107 3.91 -2.94 -22.89
C LEU A 107 2.54 -3.61 -22.68
N PRO A 108 1.72 -3.87 -23.74
CA PRO A 108 0.48 -4.65 -23.59
C PRO A 108 0.70 -6.06 -23.04
N GLU A 109 1.67 -6.81 -23.55
CA GLU A 109 1.99 -8.16 -23.07
C GLU A 109 2.45 -8.15 -21.61
N ALA A 110 3.28 -7.18 -21.23
CA ALA A 110 3.74 -7.01 -19.87
C ALA A 110 2.56 -6.72 -18.90
N LEU A 111 1.60 -5.91 -19.35
CA LEU A 111 0.40 -5.61 -18.57
C LEU A 111 -0.49 -6.86 -18.42
N GLU A 112 -0.74 -7.58 -19.52
CA GLU A 112 -1.55 -8.79 -19.52
C GLU A 112 -0.98 -9.84 -18.58
N THR A 113 0.31 -10.11 -18.68
CA THR A 113 0.99 -11.07 -17.80
C THR A 113 0.95 -10.62 -16.34
N TYR A 114 1.19 -9.32 -16.08
CA TYR A 114 1.09 -8.76 -14.73
C TYR A 114 -0.30 -8.91 -14.13
N VAL A 115 -1.35 -8.59 -14.89
CA VAL A 115 -2.73 -8.69 -14.44
C VAL A 115 -3.12 -10.15 -14.22
N THR A 116 -2.76 -11.06 -15.12
CA THR A 116 -3.05 -12.48 -15.01
C THR A 116 -2.39 -13.09 -13.77
N GLN A 117 -1.10 -12.85 -13.56
CA GLN A 117 -0.36 -13.52 -12.49
C GLN A 117 -0.51 -12.83 -11.13
N LYS A 118 -0.46 -11.49 -11.08
CA LYS A 118 -0.57 -10.72 -9.83
C LYS A 118 -2.00 -10.34 -9.47
N GLY A 119 -2.93 -10.39 -10.42
CA GLY A 119 -4.35 -10.06 -10.24
C GLY A 119 -5.19 -11.20 -9.70
N ALA A 120 -4.71 -12.45 -9.75
CA ALA A 120 -5.41 -13.60 -9.20
C ALA A 120 -5.80 -13.36 -7.72
N GLY A 121 -7.09 -13.45 -7.41
CA GLY A 121 -7.63 -13.19 -6.08
C GLY A 121 -7.63 -11.71 -5.63
N LYS A 122 -7.25 -10.78 -6.49
CA LYS A 122 -7.30 -9.34 -6.21
C LYS A 122 -8.66 -8.74 -6.62
N PRO A 123 -9.08 -7.63 -5.97
CA PRO A 123 -10.28 -6.91 -6.38
C PRO A 123 -10.15 -6.38 -7.83
N LYS A 124 -11.27 -6.25 -8.54
CA LYS A 124 -11.31 -5.64 -9.89
C LYS A 124 -10.66 -4.25 -9.97
N SER A 125 -10.59 -3.52 -8.86
CA SER A 125 -9.90 -2.24 -8.79
C SER A 125 -8.38 -2.34 -8.99
N PHE A 126 -7.77 -3.51 -8.76
CA PHE A 126 -6.35 -3.75 -9.02
C PHE A 126 -6.07 -3.72 -10.53
N GLU A 127 -6.80 -4.50 -11.30
CA GLU A 127 -6.72 -4.50 -12.76
C GLU A 127 -7.04 -3.11 -13.34
N ALA A 128 -8.14 -2.50 -12.89
CA ALA A 128 -8.55 -1.17 -13.35
C ALA A 128 -7.48 -0.10 -13.07
N ALA A 129 -6.71 -0.22 -11.98
CA ALA A 129 -5.61 0.70 -11.68
C ALA A 129 -4.40 0.50 -12.62
N ALA A 130 -4.05 -0.75 -12.91
CA ALA A 130 -2.98 -1.09 -13.84
C ALA A 130 -3.35 -0.65 -15.28
N GLN A 131 -4.56 -0.96 -15.70
CA GLN A 131 -5.09 -0.57 -17.03
C GLN A 131 -5.13 0.96 -17.21
N ARG A 132 -5.55 1.71 -16.19
CA ARG A 132 -5.56 3.17 -16.24
C ARG A 132 -4.15 3.75 -16.36
N ALA A 133 -3.19 3.19 -15.60
CA ALA A 133 -1.81 3.63 -15.67
C ALA A 133 -1.20 3.34 -17.05
N PHE A 134 -1.53 2.19 -17.63
CA PHE A 134 -1.18 1.81 -18.99
C PHE A 134 -1.74 2.80 -20.02
N THR A 135 -3.07 3.05 -19.98
CA THR A 135 -3.73 3.97 -20.92
C THR A 135 -3.07 5.35 -20.88
N TYR A 136 -2.82 5.90 -19.69
CA TYR A 136 -2.15 7.19 -19.56
C TYR A 136 -0.71 7.18 -20.08
N LEU A 137 0.02 6.07 -19.96
CA LEU A 137 1.38 5.96 -20.53
C LEU A 137 1.34 5.92 -22.05
N VAL A 138 0.41 5.16 -22.63
CA VAL A 138 0.20 5.11 -24.09
C VAL A 138 -0.23 6.48 -24.62
N ASP A 139 -1.13 7.17 -23.94
CA ASP A 139 -1.55 8.54 -24.32
C ASP A 139 -0.36 9.53 -24.33
N ALA A 140 0.54 9.39 -23.35
CA ALA A 140 1.67 10.32 -23.19
C ALA A 140 2.86 10.03 -24.11
N CYS A 141 3.17 8.74 -24.38
CA CYS A 141 4.44 8.30 -24.97
C CYS A 141 4.28 7.30 -26.13
N GLY A 142 3.05 6.87 -26.43
CA GLY A 142 2.77 5.80 -27.37
C GLY A 142 3.02 4.41 -26.79
N ALA A 143 2.48 3.40 -27.47
CA ALA A 143 2.75 2.00 -27.15
C ALA A 143 4.11 1.59 -27.75
N LYS A 144 5.02 1.10 -26.91
CA LYS A 144 6.38 0.71 -27.24
C LYS A 144 6.72 -0.64 -26.61
N ASN A 145 7.83 -1.26 -27.03
CA ASN A 145 8.45 -2.33 -26.27
C ASN A 145 9.06 -1.79 -24.96
N LEU A 146 9.15 -2.62 -23.92
CA LEU A 146 9.66 -2.18 -22.61
C LEU A 146 11.07 -1.59 -22.69
N ALA A 147 11.92 -2.13 -23.57
CA ALA A 147 13.30 -1.66 -23.78
C ALA A 147 13.38 -0.26 -24.39
N GLU A 148 12.35 0.19 -25.08
CA GLU A 148 12.31 1.47 -25.78
C GLU A 148 11.86 2.64 -24.88
N TYR A 149 11.30 2.33 -23.70
CA TYR A 149 10.92 3.37 -22.75
C TYR A 149 12.15 3.93 -22.03
N THR A 150 12.35 5.22 -22.20
CA THR A 150 13.48 5.97 -21.65
C THR A 150 13.11 6.76 -20.39
N ARG A 151 14.11 7.32 -19.73
CA ARG A 151 13.86 8.29 -18.64
C ARG A 151 13.12 9.53 -19.13
N ALA A 152 13.31 9.96 -20.36
CA ALA A 152 12.58 11.09 -20.96
C ALA A 152 11.09 10.76 -21.08
N ASP A 153 10.73 9.56 -21.51
CA ASP A 153 9.35 9.10 -21.55
C ASP A 153 8.73 9.08 -20.15
N ALA A 154 9.46 8.63 -19.15
CA ALA A 154 8.96 8.64 -17.77
C ALA A 154 8.70 10.05 -17.25
N LEU A 155 9.53 11.04 -17.59
CA LEU A 155 9.32 12.43 -17.26
C LEU A 155 8.13 13.02 -18.03
N SER A 156 8.01 12.75 -19.32
CA SER A 156 6.86 13.16 -20.14
C SER A 156 5.55 12.58 -19.60
N TYR A 157 5.57 11.32 -19.17
CA TYR A 157 4.43 10.68 -18.52
C TYR A 157 4.01 11.38 -17.23
N ARG A 158 4.96 11.72 -16.35
CA ARG A 158 4.69 12.49 -15.14
C ARG A 158 4.04 13.84 -15.49
N ASP A 159 4.62 14.57 -16.44
CA ASP A 159 4.16 15.90 -16.81
C ASP A 159 2.77 15.83 -17.47
N TYR A 160 2.49 14.79 -18.24
CA TYR A 160 1.14 14.50 -18.76
C TYR A 160 0.13 14.28 -17.62
N LEU A 161 0.46 13.52 -16.60
CA LEU A 161 -0.43 13.29 -15.45
C LEU A 161 -0.73 14.59 -14.68
N ILE A 162 0.28 15.43 -14.52
CA ILE A 162 0.13 16.75 -13.89
C ILE A 162 -0.74 17.68 -14.75
N ALA A 163 -0.48 17.76 -16.04
CA ALA A 163 -1.25 18.56 -17.00
C ALA A 163 -2.73 18.12 -17.09
N LYS A 164 -2.99 16.82 -16.88
CA LYS A 164 -4.35 16.26 -16.79
C LYS A 164 -5.07 16.65 -15.50
N GLY A 165 -4.45 17.41 -14.61
CA GLY A 165 -5.04 17.89 -13.36
C GLY A 165 -5.05 16.87 -12.21
N LEU A 166 -4.25 15.80 -12.27
CA LEU A 166 -4.17 14.86 -11.17
C LEU A 166 -3.41 15.47 -9.98
N VAL A 167 -4.01 15.37 -8.79
CA VAL A 167 -3.32 15.76 -7.55
C VAL A 167 -2.11 14.86 -7.28
N GLY A 168 -1.08 15.37 -6.60
CA GLY A 168 0.21 14.72 -6.40
C GLY A 168 0.12 13.30 -5.83
N SER A 169 -0.81 13.05 -4.89
CA SER A 169 -1.06 11.70 -4.35
C SER A 169 -1.63 10.73 -5.39
N SER A 170 -2.39 11.21 -6.38
CA SER A 170 -2.92 10.42 -7.49
C SER A 170 -1.84 10.16 -8.55
N VAL A 171 -1.03 11.17 -8.89
CA VAL A 171 0.17 11.01 -9.72
C VAL A 171 1.05 9.89 -9.16
N GLY A 172 1.34 9.94 -7.87
CA GLY A 172 2.16 8.91 -7.21
C GLY A 172 1.59 7.50 -7.28
N ARG A 173 0.27 7.34 -7.17
CA ARG A 173 -0.41 6.02 -7.31
C ARG A 173 -0.31 5.50 -8.73
N VAL A 174 -0.58 6.35 -9.72
CA VAL A 174 -0.53 5.97 -11.15
C VAL A 174 0.89 5.59 -11.55
N ILE A 175 1.91 6.38 -11.19
CA ILE A 175 3.32 6.05 -11.41
C ILE A 175 3.71 4.74 -10.71
N SER A 176 3.23 4.51 -9.49
CA SER A 176 3.51 3.27 -8.76
C SER A 176 2.92 2.04 -9.45
N SER A 177 1.74 2.17 -10.08
CA SER A 177 1.12 1.08 -10.85
C SER A 177 1.94 0.72 -12.08
N ILE A 178 2.35 1.69 -12.89
CA ILE A 178 3.16 1.41 -14.08
C ILE A 178 4.55 0.88 -13.72
N ARG A 179 5.17 1.45 -12.66
CA ARG A 179 6.45 0.95 -12.13
C ARG A 179 6.36 -0.51 -11.70
N ALA A 180 5.23 -0.93 -11.12
CA ALA A 180 5.02 -2.32 -10.71
C ALA A 180 4.91 -3.26 -11.91
N VAL A 181 4.23 -2.85 -13.00
CA VAL A 181 4.17 -3.61 -14.26
C VAL A 181 5.56 -3.80 -14.84
N PHE A 182 6.36 -2.72 -14.96
CA PHE A 182 7.73 -2.79 -15.46
C PHE A 182 8.62 -3.67 -14.58
N ASN A 183 8.62 -3.48 -13.26
CA ASN A 183 9.44 -4.30 -12.35
C ASN A 183 9.08 -5.78 -12.45
N PHE A 184 7.79 -6.09 -12.57
CA PHE A 184 7.31 -7.45 -12.71
C PHE A 184 7.79 -8.06 -14.03
N ALA A 185 7.59 -7.38 -15.16
CA ALA A 185 8.01 -7.88 -16.46
C ALA A 185 9.55 -8.03 -16.55
N ILE A 186 10.31 -7.08 -16.05
CA ILE A 186 11.79 -7.16 -15.99
C ILE A 186 12.22 -8.41 -15.20
N SER A 187 11.57 -8.70 -14.08
CA SER A 187 11.87 -9.88 -13.26
C SER A 187 11.39 -11.18 -13.91
N GLU A 188 10.17 -11.20 -14.43
CA GLU A 188 9.54 -12.40 -14.99
C GLU A 188 10.22 -12.90 -16.25
N TYR A 189 10.62 -11.97 -17.12
CA TYR A 189 11.28 -12.27 -18.38
C TYR A 189 12.82 -12.16 -18.32
N ALA A 190 13.37 -11.98 -17.10
CA ALA A 190 14.82 -11.83 -16.87
C ALA A 190 15.47 -10.79 -17.78
N LEU A 191 14.79 -9.64 -18.03
CA LEU A 191 15.28 -8.60 -18.93
C LEU A 191 16.43 -7.80 -18.29
N ASP A 192 17.49 -7.54 -19.02
CA ASP A 192 18.58 -6.64 -18.57
C ASP A 192 18.20 -5.17 -18.82
N LEU A 193 17.16 -4.70 -18.15
CA LEU A 193 16.62 -3.36 -18.28
C LEU A 193 16.54 -2.65 -16.92
N LYS A 194 16.81 -1.35 -16.94
CA LYS A 194 16.52 -0.48 -15.78
C LYS A 194 15.14 0.14 -15.95
N ASN A 195 14.28 -0.06 -14.93
CA ASN A 195 12.95 0.54 -14.96
C ASN A 195 13.04 2.08 -14.94
N PRO A 196 12.60 2.79 -16.01
CA PRO A 196 12.75 4.23 -16.13
C PRO A 196 11.85 5.02 -15.15
N PHE A 197 10.84 4.39 -14.57
CA PHE A 197 9.87 5.01 -13.64
C PHE A 197 10.34 5.00 -12.18
N VAL A 198 11.52 4.46 -11.87
CA VAL A 198 12.09 4.45 -10.53
C VAL A 198 12.71 5.82 -10.20
N GLY A 199 12.51 6.30 -8.97
CA GLY A 199 13.16 7.52 -8.48
C GLY A 199 12.74 8.82 -9.17
N MET A 200 11.51 8.87 -9.74
CA MET A 200 10.97 10.11 -10.29
C MET A 200 10.54 11.06 -9.16
N TYR A 201 10.91 12.32 -9.32
CA TYR A 201 10.45 13.38 -8.42
C TYR A 201 9.12 13.96 -8.91
N PHE A 202 8.19 14.16 -7.98
CA PHE A 202 6.98 14.95 -8.12
C PHE A 202 6.52 15.39 -6.72
N ASP A 203 5.84 16.52 -6.63
CA ASP A 203 5.28 16.97 -5.35
C ASP A 203 4.03 16.14 -5.00
N LYS A 204 4.15 15.31 -3.97
CA LYS A 204 3.07 14.43 -3.49
C LYS A 204 1.92 15.21 -2.84
N SER A 205 2.16 16.43 -2.39
CA SER A 205 1.20 17.30 -1.71
C SER A 205 0.46 18.23 -2.66
N ALA A 206 0.94 18.37 -3.90
CA ALA A 206 0.34 19.28 -4.88
C ALA A 206 -1.16 18.97 -5.10
N GLY A 207 -2.02 19.95 -4.88
CA GLY A 207 -3.46 19.84 -5.05
C GLY A 207 -4.18 18.91 -4.07
N VAL A 208 -3.49 18.40 -3.05
CA VAL A 208 -4.10 17.53 -2.05
C VAL A 208 -4.78 18.39 -0.97
N SER A 209 -6.10 18.35 -0.93
CA SER A 209 -6.88 18.92 0.17
C SER A 209 -6.92 17.97 1.37
N LYS A 210 -6.75 18.52 2.57
CA LYS A 210 -7.03 17.78 3.80
C LYS A 210 -8.53 17.62 3.97
N ARG A 211 -8.99 16.40 4.24
CA ARG A 211 -10.38 16.20 4.64
C ARG A 211 -10.58 16.79 6.02
N LEU A 212 -11.59 17.64 6.13
CA LEU A 212 -11.95 18.28 7.39
C LEU A 212 -12.91 17.38 8.18
N PRO A 213 -12.82 17.34 9.52
CA PRO A 213 -13.86 16.78 10.35
C PRO A 213 -15.13 17.65 10.24
N ILE A 214 -16.30 17.04 10.38
CA ILE A 214 -17.57 17.76 10.47
C ILE A 214 -17.68 18.28 11.91
N PRO A 215 -18.01 19.58 12.13
CA PRO A 215 -18.26 20.13 13.45
C PRO A 215 -19.41 19.39 14.16
N ILE A 216 -19.35 19.27 15.48
CA ILE A 216 -20.35 18.50 16.26
C ILE A 216 -21.77 19.07 16.08
N GLU A 217 -21.90 20.38 15.96
CA GLU A 217 -23.19 21.04 15.75
C GLU A 217 -23.81 20.67 14.39
N ASP A 218 -23.00 20.56 13.36
CA ASP A 218 -23.46 20.14 12.04
C ASP A 218 -23.76 18.63 12.01
N ILE A 219 -23.01 17.81 12.76
CA ILE A 219 -23.38 16.39 12.97
C ILE A 219 -24.77 16.28 13.59
N ARG A 220 -25.05 17.03 14.63
CA ARG A 220 -26.39 17.05 15.27
C ARG A 220 -27.49 17.51 14.32
N LYS A 221 -27.25 18.55 13.50
CA LYS A 221 -28.18 18.96 12.44
C LYS A 221 -28.45 17.85 11.45
N VAL A 222 -27.39 17.19 10.96
CA VAL A 222 -27.51 16.05 10.03
C VAL A 222 -28.31 14.92 10.67
N GLN A 223 -28.03 14.55 11.91
CA GLN A 223 -28.75 13.49 12.64
C GLN A 223 -30.23 13.82 12.84
N ASN A 224 -30.56 15.08 13.15
CA ASN A 224 -31.96 15.53 13.24
C ASN A 224 -32.67 15.42 11.88
N GLN A 225 -32.00 15.82 10.78
CA GLN A 225 -32.55 15.66 9.44
C GLN A 225 -32.71 14.17 9.06
N CYS A 226 -31.80 13.30 9.50
CA CYS A 226 -31.95 11.86 9.30
C CYS A 226 -33.23 11.33 9.99
N ARG A 227 -33.52 11.78 11.20
CA ARG A 227 -34.76 11.39 11.93
C ARG A 227 -36.02 11.93 11.29
N LEU A 228 -35.99 13.16 10.75
CA LEU A 228 -37.13 13.78 10.09
C LEU A 228 -37.49 13.10 8.75
N ILE A 229 -36.49 12.72 7.97
CA ILE A 229 -36.72 12.09 6.65
C ILE A 229 -36.99 10.59 6.79
N ASP A 230 -36.32 9.91 7.73
CA ASP A 230 -36.54 8.54 8.17
C ASP A 230 -36.63 7.51 7.03
N ASP A 231 -35.56 7.45 6.22
CA ASP A 231 -35.41 6.49 5.12
C ASP A 231 -34.04 5.74 5.19
N ASP A 232 -33.89 4.73 4.34
CA ASP A 232 -32.71 3.86 4.33
C ASP A 232 -31.38 4.62 4.08
N LEU A 233 -31.40 5.70 3.32
CA LEU A 233 -30.21 6.51 3.08
C LEU A 233 -29.79 7.26 4.37
N ARG A 234 -30.77 7.80 5.11
CA ARG A 234 -30.55 8.56 6.34
C ARG A 234 -30.18 7.65 7.50
N TRP A 235 -30.72 6.44 7.53
CA TRP A 235 -30.27 5.43 8.51
C TRP A 235 -28.80 5.08 8.32
N LEU A 236 -28.31 4.98 7.05
CA LEU A 236 -26.89 4.73 6.81
C LEU A 236 -26.01 5.93 7.24
N VAL A 237 -26.48 7.17 7.03
CA VAL A 237 -25.76 8.36 7.52
C VAL A 237 -25.72 8.36 9.05
N ALA A 238 -26.85 8.17 9.71
CA ALA A 238 -26.94 8.13 11.16
C ALA A 238 -26.07 7.02 11.76
N LEU A 239 -26.09 5.82 11.15
CA LEU A 239 -25.25 4.71 11.58
C LEU A 239 -23.76 5.06 11.54
N VAL A 240 -23.31 5.65 10.43
CA VAL A 240 -21.89 6.05 10.23
C VAL A 240 -21.51 7.20 11.15
N SER A 241 -22.43 8.12 11.47
CA SER A 241 -22.15 9.34 12.22
C SER A 241 -21.67 9.09 13.64
N ASP A 242 -22.22 8.06 14.32
CA ASP A 242 -21.91 7.75 15.72
C ASP A 242 -21.13 6.45 15.91
N THR A 243 -20.85 5.70 14.83
CA THR A 243 -19.94 4.55 14.89
C THR A 243 -18.55 4.85 14.29
N GLY A 244 -18.44 5.85 13.41
CA GLY A 244 -17.22 6.16 12.70
C GLY A 244 -16.74 5.05 11.76
N ILE A 245 -17.58 4.06 11.39
CA ILE A 245 -17.27 3.01 10.42
C ILE A 245 -17.04 3.59 9.04
N ARG A 246 -16.34 2.83 8.16
CA ARG A 246 -16.23 3.24 6.77
C ARG A 246 -17.58 3.07 6.07
N LEU A 247 -17.91 3.97 5.15
CA LEU A 247 -19.17 3.88 4.40
C LEU A 247 -19.38 2.51 3.74
N ALA A 248 -18.33 1.91 3.17
CA ALA A 248 -18.40 0.58 2.59
C ALA A 248 -18.66 -0.52 3.63
N GLU A 249 -18.15 -0.35 4.86
CA GLU A 249 -18.42 -1.26 5.97
C GLU A 249 -19.91 -1.20 6.34
N GLY A 250 -20.46 0.00 6.51
CA GLY A 250 -21.87 0.20 6.85
C GLY A 250 -22.84 -0.23 5.74
N ALA A 251 -22.58 0.21 4.49
CA ALA A 251 -23.42 -0.12 3.35
C ALA A 251 -23.51 -1.64 3.06
N GLY A 252 -22.48 -2.40 3.42
CA GLY A 252 -22.41 -3.85 3.18
C GLY A 252 -22.78 -4.72 4.38
N LEU A 253 -23.41 -4.18 5.42
CA LEU A 253 -23.85 -4.96 6.58
C LEU A 253 -24.98 -5.93 6.21
N LEU A 254 -24.93 -7.09 6.85
CA LEU A 254 -26.12 -7.94 7.00
C LEU A 254 -26.95 -7.43 8.21
N LYS A 255 -28.21 -7.76 8.21
CA LYS A 255 -29.04 -7.58 9.42
C LYS A 255 -28.49 -8.37 10.59
N SER A 256 -28.00 -9.58 10.36
CA SER A 256 -27.36 -10.42 11.38
C SER A 256 -26.03 -9.88 11.92
N ASP A 257 -25.45 -8.85 11.29
CA ASP A 257 -24.29 -8.15 11.84
C ASP A 257 -24.70 -7.06 12.85
N ILE A 258 -25.99 -6.71 12.92
CA ILE A 258 -26.59 -5.74 13.86
C ILE A 258 -27.25 -6.53 14.99
N ILE A 259 -26.63 -6.51 16.15
CA ILE A 259 -27.04 -7.32 17.30
C ILE A 259 -27.69 -6.38 18.31
N LEU A 260 -29.03 -6.39 18.37
CA LEU A 260 -29.82 -5.52 19.26
C LEU A 260 -30.20 -6.20 20.57
N GLU A 261 -30.32 -7.52 20.57
CA GLU A 261 -30.81 -8.31 21.73
C GLU A 261 -29.70 -8.61 22.77
N ALA A 262 -28.47 -8.16 22.54
CA ALA A 262 -27.38 -8.31 23.50
C ALA A 262 -27.51 -7.25 24.61
N ASP A 263 -26.89 -7.49 25.79
CA ASP A 263 -26.81 -6.51 26.91
C ASP A 263 -26.29 -5.14 26.43
N ILE A 264 -25.41 -5.14 25.44
CA ILE A 264 -24.92 -3.95 24.76
C ILE A 264 -25.19 -4.12 23.26
N PRO A 265 -26.18 -3.40 22.71
CA PRO A 265 -26.44 -3.38 21.28
C PRO A 265 -25.19 -2.95 20.52
N HIS A 266 -24.84 -3.69 19.48
CA HIS A 266 -23.60 -3.44 18.73
C HIS A 266 -23.66 -3.91 17.28
N ILE A 267 -22.71 -3.43 16.49
CA ILE A 267 -22.41 -3.97 15.14
C ILE A 267 -21.20 -4.88 15.25
N SER A 268 -21.31 -6.10 14.72
CA SER A 268 -20.18 -7.01 14.53
C SER A 268 -19.65 -6.89 13.12
N LEU A 269 -18.56 -6.14 12.95
CA LEU A 269 -17.89 -5.97 11.65
C LEU A 269 -16.98 -7.14 11.38
N LYS A 270 -17.38 -8.01 10.45
CA LYS A 270 -16.62 -9.17 9.97
C LYS A 270 -16.53 -9.15 8.44
N PRO A 271 -15.53 -9.80 7.83
CA PRO A 271 -15.43 -9.87 6.38
C PRO A 271 -16.57 -10.70 5.80
N HIS A 272 -17.10 -10.26 4.65
CA HIS A 272 -18.07 -11.00 3.84
C HIS A 272 -17.58 -11.11 2.39
N PRO A 273 -17.99 -12.12 1.62
CA PRO A 273 -17.58 -12.28 0.21
C PRO A 273 -17.84 -11.03 -0.65
N TRP A 274 -18.95 -10.35 -0.43
CA TRP A 274 -19.32 -9.12 -1.15
C TRP A 274 -18.72 -7.84 -0.56
N ARG A 275 -18.18 -7.90 0.67
CA ARG A 275 -17.59 -6.76 1.39
C ARG A 275 -16.38 -7.21 2.19
N PRO A 276 -15.19 -7.31 1.56
CA PRO A 276 -13.95 -7.55 2.28
C PRO A 276 -13.63 -6.36 3.19
N LEU A 277 -12.94 -6.62 4.29
CA LEU A 277 -12.40 -5.56 5.14
C LEU A 277 -11.03 -5.09 4.61
N LYS A 278 -10.71 -3.81 4.81
CA LYS A 278 -9.48 -3.21 4.27
C LYS A 278 -8.21 -3.78 4.91
N THR A 279 -8.28 -4.11 6.21
CA THR A 279 -7.17 -4.67 7.00
C THR A 279 -7.73 -5.69 7.98
N SER A 280 -6.90 -6.59 8.51
CA SER A 280 -7.31 -7.54 9.55
C SER A 280 -7.84 -6.84 10.81
N GLY A 281 -7.22 -5.74 11.25
CA GLY A 281 -7.68 -4.93 12.37
C GLY A 281 -8.99 -4.16 12.14
N SER A 282 -9.57 -4.24 10.93
CA SER A 282 -10.91 -3.66 10.68
C SER A 282 -12.05 -4.53 11.24
N GLN A 283 -11.81 -5.82 11.50
CA GLN A 283 -12.79 -6.69 12.15
C GLN A 283 -12.89 -6.32 13.63
N ARG A 284 -14.09 -5.98 14.07
CA ARG A 284 -14.34 -5.52 15.44
C ARG A 284 -15.83 -5.41 15.73
N ASP A 285 -16.17 -5.40 17.01
CA ASP A 285 -17.50 -5.10 17.50
C ASP A 285 -17.55 -3.64 17.96
N ILE A 286 -18.63 -2.91 17.62
CA ILE A 286 -18.79 -1.48 17.89
C ILE A 286 -20.12 -1.26 18.57
N PRO A 287 -20.17 -0.74 19.82
CA PRO A 287 -21.41 -0.39 20.49
C PRO A 287 -22.23 0.61 19.68
N LEU A 288 -23.53 0.41 19.69
CA LEU A 288 -24.51 1.33 19.10
C LEU A 288 -24.97 2.32 20.16
N VAL A 289 -24.81 3.61 19.87
CA VAL A 289 -25.20 4.72 20.73
C VAL A 289 -25.88 5.83 19.91
N GLY A 290 -26.60 6.73 20.53
CA GLY A 290 -27.13 7.93 19.90
C GLY A 290 -27.93 7.67 18.62
N ALA A 291 -27.55 8.34 17.53
CA ALA A 291 -28.21 8.21 16.23
C ALA A 291 -27.95 6.85 15.57
N SER A 292 -26.82 6.20 15.87
CA SER A 292 -26.53 4.87 15.34
C SER A 292 -27.45 3.78 15.92
N LEU A 293 -27.77 3.86 17.19
CA LEU A 293 -28.73 2.96 17.85
C LEU A 293 -30.13 3.14 17.26
N TRP A 294 -30.59 4.38 17.11
CA TRP A 294 -31.86 4.67 16.45
C TRP A 294 -31.93 4.09 15.03
N ALA A 295 -30.91 4.30 14.24
CA ALA A 295 -30.86 3.77 12.86
C ALA A 295 -30.87 2.23 12.84
N ALA A 296 -30.20 1.58 13.77
CA ALA A 296 -30.19 0.13 13.90
C ALA A 296 -31.58 -0.45 14.21
N HIS A 297 -32.35 0.19 15.09
CA HIS A 297 -33.76 -0.19 15.32
C HIS A 297 -34.62 -0.03 14.09
N ARG A 298 -34.48 1.09 13.32
CA ARG A 298 -35.23 1.25 12.06
C ARG A 298 -34.89 0.16 11.03
N LEU A 299 -33.63 -0.24 10.96
CA LEU A 299 -33.16 -1.30 10.05
C LEU A 299 -33.70 -2.69 10.43
N SER A 300 -33.89 -2.98 11.72
CA SER A 300 -34.43 -4.26 12.17
C SER A 300 -35.91 -4.44 11.80
N GLU A 301 -36.67 -3.35 11.73
CA GLU A 301 -38.10 -3.32 11.42
C GLU A 301 -38.41 -3.33 9.91
N THR A 302 -37.40 -3.12 9.06
CA THR A 302 -37.56 -2.91 7.61
C THR A 302 -36.86 -3.96 6.77
N PHE A 303 -37.22 -4.04 5.47
CA PHE A 303 -36.60 -4.96 4.49
C PHE A 303 -36.60 -6.42 4.94
N LEU A 304 -37.72 -6.91 5.51
CA LEU A 304 -37.82 -8.24 6.12
C LEU A 304 -37.42 -9.39 5.18
N ASP A 305 -37.60 -9.23 3.87
CA ASP A 305 -37.26 -10.21 2.85
C ASP A 305 -35.78 -10.18 2.40
N SER A 306 -34.96 -9.30 2.95
CA SER A 306 -33.56 -9.17 2.59
C SER A 306 -32.61 -9.48 3.75
N PRO A 307 -31.55 -10.27 3.54
CA PRO A 307 -30.52 -10.44 4.56
C PRO A 307 -29.66 -9.19 4.76
N TYR A 308 -29.63 -8.29 3.77
CA TYR A 308 -28.83 -7.05 3.83
C TYR A 308 -29.55 -5.96 4.61
N ALA A 309 -28.81 -5.21 5.42
CA ALA A 309 -29.32 -4.01 6.09
C ALA A 309 -29.62 -2.89 5.08
N PHE A 310 -28.87 -2.84 3.97
CA PHE A 310 -29.05 -1.86 2.89
C PHE A 310 -29.12 -2.56 1.53
N PRO A 311 -30.27 -3.18 1.16
CA PRO A 311 -30.41 -3.97 -0.08
C PRO A 311 -30.09 -3.17 -1.34
N ARG A 312 -30.38 -1.87 -1.34
CA ARG A 312 -30.12 -0.94 -2.46
C ARG A 312 -28.69 -0.98 -2.97
N TYR A 313 -27.72 -1.20 -2.07
CA TYR A 313 -26.29 -1.15 -2.37
C TYR A 313 -25.64 -2.52 -2.51
N ASN A 314 -26.38 -3.59 -2.26
CA ASN A 314 -25.83 -4.94 -2.25
C ASN A 314 -26.47 -5.80 -3.34
N ARG A 315 -25.62 -6.38 -4.17
CA ARG A 315 -26.00 -7.34 -5.22
C ARG A 315 -25.05 -8.53 -5.18
N ARG A 316 -25.58 -9.72 -5.06
CA ARG A 316 -24.88 -11.03 -5.04
C ARG A 316 -23.45 -10.99 -4.45
N ASP A 317 -22.47 -10.47 -5.20
CA ASP A 317 -21.05 -10.58 -4.84
C ASP A 317 -20.37 -9.23 -4.57
N THR A 318 -21.10 -8.11 -4.54
CA THR A 318 -20.50 -6.78 -4.38
C THR A 318 -21.40 -5.81 -3.63
N THR A 319 -20.74 -4.97 -2.78
CA THR A 319 -21.34 -3.76 -2.21
C THR A 319 -20.96 -2.55 -3.05
N ASN A 320 -21.95 -1.86 -3.62
CA ASN A 320 -21.72 -0.64 -4.41
C ASN A 320 -21.59 0.59 -3.51
N SER A 321 -20.50 0.68 -2.76
CA SER A 321 -20.21 1.81 -1.89
C SER A 321 -19.97 3.13 -2.63
N ASN A 322 -19.60 3.09 -3.92
CA ASN A 322 -19.45 4.28 -4.74
C ASN A 322 -20.79 4.95 -5.02
N SER A 323 -21.82 4.16 -5.34
CA SER A 323 -23.19 4.66 -5.50
C SER A 323 -23.72 5.26 -4.19
N ALA A 324 -23.49 4.57 -3.06
CA ALA A 324 -23.82 5.10 -1.74
C ALA A 324 -23.11 6.44 -1.48
N SER A 325 -21.80 6.50 -1.73
CA SER A 325 -21.01 7.72 -1.55
C SER A 325 -21.53 8.87 -2.39
N ALA A 326 -21.86 8.65 -3.66
CA ALA A 326 -22.36 9.70 -4.55
C ALA A 326 -23.70 10.26 -4.06
N ALA A 327 -24.68 9.37 -3.75
CA ALA A 327 -26.00 9.78 -3.29
C ALA A 327 -25.95 10.49 -1.92
N LEU A 328 -25.22 9.92 -0.97
CA LEU A 328 -25.15 10.46 0.39
C LEU A 328 -24.37 11.77 0.47
N ASN A 329 -23.26 11.92 -0.25
CA ASN A 329 -22.51 13.17 -0.26
C ASN A 329 -23.31 14.30 -0.92
N LYS A 330 -24.04 14.02 -2.00
CA LYS A 330 -24.91 15.01 -2.65
C LYS A 330 -25.92 15.60 -1.66
N TRP A 331 -26.49 14.77 -0.80
CA TRP A 331 -27.41 15.23 0.24
C TRP A 331 -26.68 15.90 1.40
N LEU A 332 -25.59 15.29 1.89
CA LEU A 332 -24.84 15.76 3.06
C LEU A 332 -24.27 17.18 2.88
N HIS A 333 -23.82 17.54 1.68
CA HIS A 333 -23.24 18.85 1.38
C HIS A 333 -24.21 20.03 1.63
N GLN A 334 -25.51 19.78 1.82
CA GLN A 334 -26.48 20.79 2.18
C GLN A 334 -26.40 21.21 3.67
N TYR A 335 -25.74 20.40 4.50
CA TYR A 335 -25.76 20.52 5.96
C TYR A 335 -24.38 20.64 6.59
N VAL A 336 -23.31 20.42 5.81
CA VAL A 336 -21.93 20.40 6.32
C VAL A 336 -21.04 21.37 5.52
N PRO A 337 -19.93 21.85 6.12
CA PRO A 337 -18.98 22.71 5.43
C PRO A 337 -18.42 22.08 4.14
N GLU A 338 -17.99 22.94 3.21
CA GLU A 338 -17.32 22.52 1.98
C GLU A 338 -16.10 21.64 2.29
N GLY A 339 -15.86 20.62 1.48
CA GLY A 339 -14.77 19.66 1.67
C GLY A 339 -15.08 18.51 2.65
N CYS A 340 -16.19 18.59 3.40
CA CYS A 340 -16.68 17.49 4.22
C CYS A 340 -17.44 16.45 3.40
N THR A 341 -17.28 15.17 3.76
CA THR A 341 -17.90 14.03 3.07
C THR A 341 -18.34 12.98 4.09
N MET A 342 -19.02 11.93 3.66
CA MET A 342 -19.35 10.78 4.52
C MET A 342 -18.13 10.22 5.27
N HIS A 343 -16.93 10.28 4.68
CA HIS A 343 -15.72 9.87 5.37
C HIS A 343 -15.27 10.83 6.47
N SER A 344 -15.72 12.09 6.44
CA SER A 344 -15.43 13.08 7.48
C SER A 344 -16.03 12.71 8.84
N PHE A 345 -17.15 11.98 8.89
CA PHE A 345 -17.67 11.44 10.16
C PHE A 345 -16.65 10.60 10.92
N ARG A 346 -15.83 9.84 10.19
CA ARG A 346 -14.77 9.03 10.79
C ARG A 346 -13.63 9.89 11.35
N HIS A 347 -13.32 11.02 10.73
CA HIS A 347 -12.40 12.01 11.29
C HIS A 347 -12.99 12.67 12.53
N SER A 348 -14.26 13.09 12.44
CA SER A 348 -14.99 13.69 13.57
C SER A 348 -15.10 12.75 14.75
N MET A 349 -15.36 11.46 14.54
CA MET A 349 -15.40 10.47 15.63
C MET A 349 -14.07 10.42 16.39
N ARG A 350 -12.95 10.43 15.67
CA ARG A 350 -11.63 10.45 16.33
C ARG A 350 -11.41 11.72 17.15
N ASP A 351 -11.87 12.88 16.63
CA ASP A 351 -11.73 14.15 17.33
C ASP A 351 -12.71 14.26 18.52
N ARG A 352 -13.94 13.73 18.39
CA ARG A 352 -14.90 13.64 19.52
C ARG A 352 -14.37 12.75 20.65
N LEU A 353 -13.81 11.59 20.34
CA LEU A 353 -13.17 10.72 21.32
C LEU A 353 -11.96 11.39 22.00
N ARG A 354 -11.16 12.15 21.26
CA ARG A 354 -10.07 12.96 21.84
C ARG A 354 -10.58 14.08 22.75
N ALA A 355 -11.66 14.75 22.35
CA ALA A 355 -12.25 15.83 23.14
C ALA A 355 -12.70 15.38 24.54
N VAL A 356 -13.14 14.14 24.65
CA VAL A 356 -13.52 13.52 25.95
C VAL A 356 -12.35 12.76 26.61
N GLN A 357 -11.13 12.94 26.09
CA GLN A 357 -9.90 12.32 26.61
C GLN A 357 -9.91 10.78 26.60
N CYS A 358 -10.60 10.17 25.62
CA CYS A 358 -10.58 8.73 25.43
C CYS A 358 -9.15 8.21 25.22
N PRO A 359 -8.71 7.16 25.91
CA PRO A 359 -7.41 6.54 25.69
C PRO A 359 -7.19 6.18 24.21
N SER A 360 -5.96 6.34 23.72
CA SER A 360 -5.66 6.17 22.30
C SER A 360 -5.93 4.77 21.79
N ASP A 361 -5.67 3.76 22.58
CA ASP A 361 -5.88 2.35 22.29
C ASP A 361 -7.37 1.96 22.25
N VAL A 362 -8.19 2.52 23.17
CA VAL A 362 -9.66 2.42 23.11
C VAL A 362 -10.19 3.11 21.83
N THR A 363 -9.69 4.31 21.53
CA THR A 363 -10.03 5.05 20.30
C THR A 363 -9.70 4.21 19.07
N ASP A 364 -8.51 3.61 19.03
CA ASP A 364 -8.06 2.79 17.90
C ASP A 364 -8.87 1.50 17.77
N GLN A 365 -9.28 0.86 18.86
CA GLN A 365 -10.16 -0.31 18.84
C GLN A 365 -11.54 0.06 18.29
N ILE A 366 -12.18 1.13 18.77
CA ILE A 366 -13.48 1.61 18.26
C ILE A 366 -13.39 1.88 16.76
N GLY A 367 -12.37 2.63 16.35
CA GLY A 367 -12.20 3.03 14.96
C GLY A 367 -11.67 1.92 14.03
N GLY A 368 -11.06 0.85 14.54
CA GLY A 368 -10.29 -0.09 13.75
C GLY A 368 -9.13 0.63 13.06
N TRP A 369 -8.42 1.48 13.79
CA TRP A 369 -7.13 2.05 13.40
C TRP A 369 -6.02 1.17 13.94
N THR A 370 -4.94 1.06 13.17
CA THR A 370 -3.76 0.31 13.59
C THR A 370 -2.77 1.28 14.22
N THR A 371 -2.32 0.99 15.42
CA THR A 371 -1.16 1.66 16.02
C THR A 371 0.01 0.70 15.95
N ASP A 372 1.17 1.16 15.50
CA ASP A 372 2.39 0.33 15.30
C ASP A 372 3.11 0.03 16.66
N SER A 373 2.36 -0.24 17.73
CA SER A 373 2.92 -0.56 19.04
C SER A 373 2.85 -2.06 19.30
N VAL A 374 3.98 -2.64 19.67
CA VAL A 374 4.11 -4.07 19.99
C VAL A 374 3.15 -4.46 21.14
N GLY A 375 2.92 -3.57 22.10
CA GLY A 375 2.03 -3.82 23.25
C GLY A 375 0.56 -4.02 22.90
N GLN A 376 0.08 -3.46 21.79
CA GLN A 376 -1.32 -3.60 21.38
C GLN A 376 -1.65 -4.96 20.73
N GLY A 377 -0.63 -5.74 20.39
CA GLY A 377 -0.81 -7.12 19.92
C GLY A 377 -1.08 -8.13 21.04
N TYR A 378 -0.98 -7.73 22.31
CA TYR A 378 -1.22 -8.58 23.45
C TYR A 378 -2.60 -8.32 24.06
N GLY A 379 -3.29 -9.41 24.45
CA GLY A 379 -4.60 -9.35 25.08
C GLY A 379 -5.78 -9.39 24.10
N SER A 380 -6.99 -9.43 24.68
CA SER A 380 -8.26 -9.55 23.92
C SER A 380 -8.91 -8.20 23.61
N GLY A 381 -8.22 -7.08 23.88
CA GLY A 381 -8.78 -5.73 23.76
C GLY A 381 -9.69 -5.34 24.94
N TYR A 382 -10.33 -4.20 24.79
CA TYR A 382 -11.24 -3.66 25.83
C TYR A 382 -12.63 -4.29 25.72
N PRO A 383 -13.31 -4.54 26.86
CA PRO A 383 -14.66 -5.06 26.85
C PRO A 383 -15.67 -4.03 26.28
N MET A 384 -16.77 -4.52 25.76
CA MET A 384 -17.84 -3.71 25.13
C MET A 384 -18.39 -2.61 26.05
N SER A 385 -18.43 -2.82 27.34
CA SER A 385 -18.86 -1.82 28.33
C SER A 385 -17.97 -0.57 28.35
N VAL A 386 -16.64 -0.76 28.25
CA VAL A 386 -15.67 0.34 28.16
C VAL A 386 -15.82 1.09 26.83
N LEU A 387 -15.94 0.37 25.72
CA LEU A 387 -16.14 0.99 24.39
C LEU A 387 -17.42 1.81 24.35
N ARG A 388 -18.53 1.28 24.94
CA ARG A 388 -19.81 1.97 25.05
C ARG A 388 -19.69 3.24 25.88
N GLU A 389 -19.08 3.17 27.06
CA GLU A 389 -18.89 4.33 27.93
C GLU A 389 -18.22 5.51 27.23
N TRP A 390 -17.12 5.23 26.48
CA TRP A 390 -16.43 6.26 25.76
C TRP A 390 -17.18 6.78 24.53
N LEU A 391 -17.94 5.92 23.85
CA LEU A 391 -18.80 6.36 22.75
C LEU A 391 -19.95 7.23 23.25
N GLU A 392 -20.60 6.88 24.35
CA GLU A 392 -21.69 7.68 24.98
C GLU A 392 -21.20 9.09 25.39
N LYS A 393 -19.94 9.21 25.84
CA LYS A 393 -19.34 10.52 26.14
C LYS A 393 -19.03 11.35 24.90
N ALA A 394 -18.80 10.69 23.76
CA ALA A 394 -18.38 11.33 22.53
C ALA A 394 -19.51 11.73 21.57
N VAL A 395 -20.78 11.29 21.78
CA VAL A 395 -21.93 11.52 20.88
C VAL A 395 -22.90 12.60 21.33
#